data_95b8ec17772c7596f9f29c79414ffbcc
#
_entry.id   95b8ec17772c7596f9f29c79414ffbcc
#
_cell.length_a   1.000
_cell.length_b   1.000
_cell.length_c   1.000
_cell.angle_alpha   90.00
_cell.angle_beta   90.00
_cell.angle_gamma   90.00
#
_symmetry.space_group_name_H-M   'P 1'
#
loop_
_entity.id
_entity.type
_entity.pdbx_description
1 polymer ?
#
loop_
_entity_poly.entity_id
_entity_poly.type
_entity_poly.pdbx_seq_one_letter_code
_entity_poly.pdbx_strand_id
1 'polypeptide(L)'
;ADFAFVAFYTIVLSFTREFLMQRMIRPLAIRLGITRKAKQARFMEQFYTAIYFAIFGPFGLYVMRRSPVWYFNTDAMFEGFPHRSHEAVFKAYYLLQASYWTQQAIVLLLMLEKPRKDFKELVLHHIVTVALIWLSYRFHFTYMGIAVYITMDISDFFLATSKCLNYLDSPITGPYFGLFIGVWFYLRHYLNLHILWATLTSFRTVGPYELNWETQQYKCWISQIITFSLLFALQA
;
A
#
# COMPACT_ATOMS: atom_id res chain seq x y z
N ALA A 1 -22.78 0.43 0.74
CA ALA A 1 -22.16 0.94 1.99
C ALA A 1 -20.64 1.16 1.81
N ASP A 2 -19.88 0.19 1.30
CA ASP A 2 -18.40 0.23 1.26
C ASP A 2 -17.86 1.30 0.29
N PHE A 3 -18.49 1.49 -0.86
CA PHE A 3 -18.16 2.59 -1.78
C PHE A 3 -18.38 3.98 -1.14
N ALA A 4 -19.47 4.14 -0.40
CA ALA A 4 -19.74 5.40 0.31
C ALA A 4 -18.68 5.64 1.40
N PHE A 5 -18.25 4.58 2.09
CA PHE A 5 -17.16 4.65 3.05
C PHE A 5 -15.86 5.11 2.38
N VAL A 6 -15.46 4.48 1.28
CA VAL A 6 -14.24 4.85 0.56
C VAL A 6 -14.33 6.29 0.06
N ALA A 7 -15.45 6.71 -0.55
CA ALA A 7 -15.64 8.07 -1.03
C ALA A 7 -15.55 9.10 0.12
N PHE A 8 -16.23 8.84 1.23
CA PHE A 8 -16.19 9.69 2.42
C PHE A 8 -14.77 9.85 2.98
N TYR A 9 -14.08 8.72 3.22
CA TYR A 9 -12.74 8.78 3.77
C TYR A 9 -11.69 9.30 2.78
N THR A 10 -11.92 9.17 1.47
CA THR A 10 -11.09 9.86 0.46
C THR A 10 -11.14 11.38 0.63
N ILE A 11 -12.34 11.94 0.88
CA ILE A 11 -12.50 13.37 1.16
C ILE A 11 -11.85 13.75 2.49
N VAL A 12 -12.10 12.97 3.55
CA VAL A 12 -11.50 13.19 4.88
C VAL A 12 -9.98 13.17 4.81
N LEU A 13 -9.39 12.19 4.13
CA LEU A 13 -7.93 12.08 3.97
C LEU A 13 -7.37 13.20 3.11
N SER A 14 -8.09 13.68 2.09
CA SER A 14 -7.68 14.83 1.29
C SER A 14 -7.62 16.11 2.12
N PHE A 15 -8.65 16.34 2.94
CA PHE A 15 -8.67 17.47 3.89
C PHE A 15 -7.55 17.34 4.93
N THR A 16 -7.41 16.18 5.55
CA THR A 16 -6.40 15.90 6.58
C THR A 16 -4.99 16.09 6.02
N ARG A 17 -4.74 15.61 4.80
CA ARG A 17 -3.46 15.78 4.10
C ARG A 17 -3.13 17.27 3.96
N GLU A 18 -4.03 18.05 3.38
CA GLU A 18 -3.79 19.47 3.14
C GLU A 18 -3.64 20.24 4.45
N PHE A 19 -4.49 19.96 5.43
CA PHE A 19 -4.41 20.57 6.77
C PHE A 19 -3.05 20.29 7.44
N LEU A 20 -2.61 19.04 7.49
CA LEU A 20 -1.33 18.66 8.09
C LEU A 20 -0.17 19.28 7.34
N MET A 21 -0.19 19.24 6.00
CA MET A 21 0.88 19.80 5.18
C MET A 21 1.04 21.30 5.40
N GLN A 22 -0.05 22.07 5.39
CA GLN A 22 0.02 23.54 5.46
C GLN A 22 0.15 24.05 6.90
N ARG A 23 -0.52 23.44 7.86
CA ARG A 23 -0.60 23.95 9.24
C ARG A 23 0.46 23.40 10.17
N MET A 24 0.97 22.22 9.91
CA MET A 24 1.94 21.55 10.78
C MET A 24 3.30 21.35 10.10
N ILE A 25 3.32 20.69 8.94
CA ILE A 25 4.57 20.26 8.31
C ILE A 25 5.30 21.44 7.67
N ARG A 26 4.58 22.37 7.05
CA ARG A 26 5.21 23.57 6.45
C ARG A 26 5.91 24.45 7.48
N PRO A 27 5.30 24.84 8.62
CA PRO A 27 6.01 25.58 9.65
C PRO A 27 7.21 24.81 10.20
N LEU A 28 7.09 23.49 10.34
CA LEU A 28 8.19 22.62 10.75
C LEU A 28 9.35 22.67 9.75
N ALA A 29 9.07 22.55 8.45
CA ALA A 29 10.06 22.61 7.38
C ALA A 29 10.84 23.96 7.41
N ILE A 30 10.13 25.08 7.65
CA ILE A 30 10.73 26.39 7.77
C ILE A 30 11.65 26.48 8.99
N ARG A 31 11.18 25.97 10.16
CA ARG A 31 11.98 25.93 11.40
C ARG A 31 13.24 25.06 11.25
N LEU A 32 13.17 24.02 10.45
CA LEU A 32 14.29 23.12 10.15
C LEU A 32 15.23 23.69 9.06
N GLY A 33 15.04 24.94 8.64
CA GLY A 33 15.95 25.64 7.73
C GLY A 33 15.71 25.36 6.24
N ILE A 34 14.60 24.73 5.84
CA ILE A 34 14.29 24.53 4.42
C ILE A 34 13.70 25.82 3.85
N THR A 35 14.51 26.62 3.18
CA THR A 35 14.11 27.94 2.65
C THR A 35 13.52 27.86 1.24
N ARG A 36 13.98 26.94 0.40
CA ARG A 36 13.55 26.81 -0.99
C ARG A 36 12.14 26.22 -1.09
N LYS A 37 11.17 26.95 -1.66
CA LYS A 37 9.76 26.52 -1.80
C LYS A 37 9.59 25.13 -2.43
N ALA A 38 10.38 24.83 -3.48
CA ALA A 38 10.32 23.52 -4.13
C ALA A 38 10.79 22.38 -3.21
N LYS A 39 11.83 22.60 -2.39
CA LYS A 39 12.33 21.65 -1.39
C LYS A 39 11.33 21.49 -0.24
N GLN A 40 10.68 22.58 0.19
CA GLN A 40 9.59 22.53 1.18
C GLN A 40 8.42 21.69 0.71
N ALA A 41 7.94 21.90 -0.53
CA ALA A 41 6.83 21.12 -1.07
C ALA A 41 7.16 19.62 -1.07
N ARG A 42 8.33 19.22 -1.55
CA ARG A 42 8.77 17.82 -1.56
C ARG A 42 8.96 17.25 -0.15
N PHE A 43 9.46 18.01 0.77
CA PHE A 43 9.58 17.63 2.17
C PHE A 43 8.19 17.39 2.78
N MET A 44 7.23 18.29 2.56
CA MET A 44 5.86 18.16 3.07
C MET A 44 5.18 16.89 2.54
N GLU A 45 5.30 16.61 1.23
CA GLU A 45 4.77 15.42 0.60
C GLU A 45 5.32 14.14 1.28
N GLN A 46 6.66 14.04 1.40
CA GLN A 46 7.30 12.85 1.96
C GLN A 46 7.07 12.73 3.47
N PHE A 47 7.04 13.83 4.19
CA PHE A 47 6.80 13.80 5.62
C PHE A 47 5.35 13.37 5.96
N TYR A 48 4.36 13.83 5.17
CA TYR A 48 2.98 13.34 5.28
C TYR A 48 2.90 11.84 5.01
N THR A 49 3.55 11.37 3.95
CA THR A 49 3.64 9.93 3.61
C THR A 49 4.27 9.12 4.75
N ALA A 50 5.36 9.63 5.34
CA ALA A 50 6.01 8.99 6.48
C ALA A 50 5.08 8.92 7.71
N ILE A 51 4.34 9.99 8.03
CA ILE A 51 3.35 9.97 9.13
C ILE A 51 2.27 8.92 8.87
N TYR A 52 1.72 8.90 7.66
CA TYR A 52 0.67 7.95 7.31
C TYR A 52 1.13 6.50 7.51
N PHE A 53 2.26 6.14 6.95
CA PHE A 53 2.77 4.76 7.05
C PHE A 53 3.35 4.42 8.42
N ALA A 54 3.80 5.42 9.21
CA ALA A 54 4.17 5.21 10.62
C ALA A 54 2.97 4.77 11.49
N ILE A 55 1.75 5.15 11.09
CA ILE A 55 0.51 4.76 11.76
C ILE A 55 -0.05 3.48 11.15
N PHE A 56 -0.20 3.45 9.82
CA PHE A 56 -0.88 2.36 9.12
C PHE A 56 -0.02 1.10 8.97
N GLY A 57 1.30 1.19 8.97
CA GLY A 57 2.19 0.03 8.97
C GLY A 57 2.01 -0.83 10.23
N PRO A 58 2.21 -0.29 11.46
CA PRO A 58 1.96 -1.02 12.71
C PRO A 58 0.50 -1.43 12.87
N PHE A 59 -0.46 -0.60 12.45
CA PHE A 59 -1.87 -0.97 12.48
C PHE A 59 -2.17 -2.16 11.57
N GLY A 60 -1.58 -2.21 10.38
CA GLY A 60 -1.69 -3.34 9.48
C GLY A 60 -1.11 -4.62 10.09
N LEU A 61 0.07 -4.56 10.72
CA LEU A 61 0.65 -5.70 11.43
C LEU A 61 -0.24 -6.18 12.57
N TYR A 62 -0.86 -5.26 13.32
CA TYR A 62 -1.83 -5.61 14.35
C TYR A 62 -3.04 -6.35 13.77
N VAL A 63 -3.60 -5.87 12.66
CA VAL A 63 -4.74 -6.51 11.98
C VAL A 63 -4.34 -7.86 11.41
N MET A 64 -3.16 -7.98 10.80
CA MET A 64 -2.64 -9.23 10.26
C MET A 64 -2.45 -10.29 11.37
N ARG A 65 -1.93 -9.88 12.52
CA ARG A 65 -1.76 -10.79 13.68
C ARG A 65 -3.08 -11.36 14.20
N ARG A 66 -4.21 -10.68 13.98
CA ARG A 66 -5.55 -11.13 14.33
C ARG A 66 -6.20 -12.00 13.27
N SER A 67 -5.58 -12.11 12.11
CA SER A 67 -6.02 -12.96 11.01
C SER A 67 -5.18 -14.25 10.98
N PRO A 68 -5.62 -15.30 10.27
CA PRO A 68 -4.83 -16.52 10.11
C PRO A 68 -3.59 -16.32 9.22
N VAL A 69 -3.52 -15.19 8.53
CA VAL A 69 -2.50 -14.91 7.51
C VAL A 69 -1.20 -14.44 8.13
N TRP A 70 -0.08 -15.01 7.68
CA TRP A 70 1.26 -14.55 7.95
C TRP A 70 2.16 -14.78 6.74
N TYR A 71 3.25 -14.01 6.59
CA TYR A 71 4.14 -14.06 5.42
C TYR A 71 4.72 -15.44 5.11
N PHE A 72 4.97 -16.27 6.12
CA PHE A 72 5.52 -17.62 5.96
C PHE A 72 4.44 -18.70 5.95
N ASN A 73 3.19 -18.34 6.21
CA ASN A 73 2.03 -19.20 6.06
C ASN A 73 1.18 -18.70 4.88
N THR A 74 1.71 -18.88 3.67
CA THR A 74 1.04 -18.41 2.44
C THR A 74 -0.20 -19.22 2.09
N ASP A 75 -0.32 -20.46 2.58
CA ASP A 75 -1.49 -21.29 2.39
C ASP A 75 -2.73 -20.68 3.06
N ALA A 76 -2.55 -20.04 4.22
CA ALA A 76 -3.63 -19.33 4.91
C ALA A 76 -4.23 -18.17 4.08
N MET A 77 -3.54 -17.69 3.05
CA MET A 77 -4.10 -16.71 2.12
C MET A 77 -5.25 -17.27 1.28
N PHE A 78 -5.32 -18.61 1.13
CA PHE A 78 -6.27 -19.32 0.29
C PHE A 78 -7.15 -20.30 1.07
N GLU A 79 -6.80 -20.63 2.32
CA GLU A 79 -7.61 -21.46 3.20
C GLU A 79 -8.96 -20.80 3.49
N GLY A 80 -10.04 -21.57 3.43
CA GLY A 80 -11.39 -21.07 3.69
C GLY A 80 -11.91 -20.08 2.65
N PHE A 81 -11.30 -20.02 1.47
CA PHE A 81 -11.80 -19.18 0.38
C PHE A 81 -13.22 -19.60 -0.06
N PRO A 82 -14.14 -18.66 -0.35
CA PRO A 82 -14.02 -17.21 -0.44
C PRO A 82 -14.15 -16.49 0.93
N HIS A 83 -13.27 -15.51 1.17
CA HIS A 83 -13.30 -14.73 2.42
C HIS A 83 -14.39 -13.65 2.37
N ARG A 84 -15.64 -14.03 2.66
CA ARG A 84 -16.82 -13.14 2.57
C ARG A 84 -17.04 -12.27 3.79
N SER A 85 -16.68 -12.79 4.96
CA SER A 85 -16.86 -12.11 6.24
C SER A 85 -15.50 -11.81 6.86
N HIS A 86 -15.36 -10.60 7.37
CA HIS A 86 -14.15 -10.15 8.04
C HIS A 86 -14.49 -9.53 9.38
N GLU A 87 -13.58 -9.61 10.32
CA GLU A 87 -13.66 -8.80 11.54
C GLU A 87 -13.78 -7.31 11.17
N ALA A 88 -14.56 -6.54 11.94
CA ALA A 88 -14.80 -5.13 11.67
C ALA A 88 -13.49 -4.32 11.54
N VAL A 89 -12.50 -4.63 12.36
CA VAL A 89 -11.17 -3.99 12.33
C VAL A 89 -10.43 -4.28 11.03
N PHE A 90 -10.47 -5.53 10.55
CA PHE A 90 -9.87 -5.94 9.28
C PHE A 90 -10.52 -5.18 8.11
N LYS A 91 -11.86 -5.19 8.07
CA LYS A 91 -12.62 -4.48 7.02
C LYS A 91 -12.36 -2.98 7.04
N ALA A 92 -12.34 -2.37 8.23
CA ALA A 92 -12.06 -0.95 8.38
C ALA A 92 -10.64 -0.60 7.87
N TYR A 93 -9.62 -1.37 8.26
CA TYR A 93 -8.26 -1.19 7.76
C TYR A 93 -8.21 -1.28 6.24
N TYR A 94 -8.80 -2.32 5.66
CA TYR A 94 -8.79 -2.55 4.22
C TYR A 94 -9.43 -1.41 3.43
N LEU A 95 -10.59 -0.92 3.88
CA LEU A 95 -11.30 0.18 3.24
C LEU A 95 -10.61 1.54 3.45
N LEU A 96 -9.97 1.76 4.60
CA LEU A 96 -9.15 2.95 4.83
C LEU A 96 -7.93 2.99 3.90
N GLN A 97 -7.26 1.86 3.72
CA GLN A 97 -6.17 1.73 2.74
C GLN A 97 -6.67 1.98 1.31
N ALA A 98 -7.82 1.41 0.94
CA ALA A 98 -8.45 1.69 -0.35
C ALA A 98 -8.74 3.20 -0.53
N SER A 99 -9.19 3.87 0.52
CA SER A 99 -9.47 5.31 0.51
C SER A 99 -8.19 6.13 0.32
N TYR A 100 -7.11 5.76 1.01
CA TYR A 100 -5.81 6.43 0.89
C TYR A 100 -5.23 6.28 -0.52
N TRP A 101 -5.17 5.07 -1.07
CA TRP A 101 -4.63 4.85 -2.40
C TRP A 101 -5.48 5.49 -3.50
N THR A 102 -6.81 5.52 -3.33
CA THR A 102 -7.71 6.28 -4.21
C THR A 102 -7.42 7.78 -4.13
N GLN A 103 -7.23 8.31 -2.94
CA GLN A 103 -6.86 9.72 -2.74
C GLN A 103 -5.52 10.05 -3.37
N GLN A 104 -4.50 9.20 -3.20
CA GLN A 104 -3.19 9.39 -3.82
C GLN A 104 -3.26 9.33 -5.36
N ALA A 105 -4.06 8.42 -5.92
CA ALA A 105 -4.30 8.37 -7.36
C ALA A 105 -4.96 9.65 -7.89
N ILE A 106 -5.93 10.22 -7.17
CA ILE A 106 -6.57 11.50 -7.53
C ILE A 106 -5.56 12.64 -7.49
N VAL A 107 -4.74 12.73 -6.42
CA VAL A 107 -3.69 13.75 -6.30
C VAL A 107 -2.72 13.70 -7.49
N LEU A 108 -2.32 12.49 -7.88
CA LEU A 108 -1.42 12.26 -9.00
C LEU A 108 -2.05 12.62 -10.35
N LEU A 109 -3.28 12.13 -10.61
CA LEU A 109 -3.98 12.33 -11.88
C LEU A 109 -4.37 13.80 -12.10
N LEU A 110 -4.73 14.51 -11.03
CA LEU A 110 -5.02 15.94 -11.09
C LEU A 110 -3.75 16.81 -11.05
N MET A 111 -2.57 16.19 -11.02
CA MET A 111 -1.27 16.90 -10.97
C MET A 111 -1.20 17.94 -9.84
N LEU A 112 -1.82 17.66 -8.69
CA LEU A 112 -1.81 18.56 -7.53
C LEU A 112 -0.41 18.69 -6.93
N GLU A 113 0.46 17.75 -7.20
CA GLU A 113 1.90 17.80 -6.90
C GLU A 113 2.69 17.99 -8.19
N LYS A 114 3.85 18.65 -8.07
CA LYS A 114 4.72 18.85 -9.23
C LYS A 114 5.16 17.49 -9.81
N PRO A 115 4.95 17.22 -11.11
CA PRO A 115 5.36 15.96 -11.73
C PRO A 115 6.85 15.66 -11.50
N ARG A 116 7.17 14.39 -11.30
CA ARG A 116 8.52 13.86 -11.18
C ARG A 116 9.02 13.38 -12.55
N LYS A 117 10.29 13.03 -12.65
CA LYS A 117 10.86 12.46 -13.88
C LYS A 117 10.24 11.11 -14.24
N ASP A 118 9.89 10.33 -13.22
CA ASP A 118 9.25 9.00 -13.24
C ASP A 118 7.70 9.07 -13.18
N PHE A 119 7.11 10.15 -13.70
CA PHE A 119 5.66 10.38 -13.59
C PHE A 119 4.83 9.27 -14.26
N LYS A 120 5.26 8.78 -15.43
CA LYS A 120 4.52 7.74 -16.17
C LYS A 120 4.53 6.39 -15.42
N GLU A 121 5.67 6.04 -14.89
CA GLU A 121 5.86 4.84 -14.07
C GLU A 121 5.01 4.93 -12.80
N LEU A 122 4.97 6.10 -12.17
CA LEU A 122 4.16 6.34 -10.99
C LEU A 122 2.65 6.26 -11.29
N VAL A 123 2.19 6.78 -12.43
CA VAL A 123 0.79 6.65 -12.88
C VAL A 123 0.45 5.18 -13.10
N LEU A 124 1.29 4.43 -13.79
CA LEU A 124 1.08 2.99 -14.01
C LEU A 124 1.01 2.24 -12.67
N HIS A 125 1.94 2.53 -11.75
CA HIS A 125 1.94 1.96 -10.41
C HIS A 125 0.61 2.21 -9.67
N HIS A 126 0.09 3.44 -9.68
CA HIS A 126 -1.19 3.75 -9.02
C HIS A 126 -2.38 3.06 -9.67
N ILE A 127 -2.40 2.95 -11.00
CA ILE A 127 -3.45 2.20 -11.73
C ILE A 127 -3.43 0.72 -11.29
N VAL A 128 -2.25 0.10 -11.28
CA VAL A 128 -2.07 -1.31 -10.86
C VAL A 128 -2.47 -1.48 -9.39
N THR A 129 -2.04 -0.57 -8.52
CA THR A 129 -2.37 -0.62 -7.09
C THR A 129 -3.87 -0.54 -6.85
N VAL A 130 -4.55 0.45 -7.44
CA VAL A 130 -6.01 0.60 -7.30
C VAL A 130 -6.75 -0.61 -7.89
N ALA A 131 -6.29 -1.13 -9.05
CA ALA A 131 -6.88 -2.33 -9.65
C ALA A 131 -6.72 -3.55 -8.72
N LEU A 132 -5.53 -3.78 -8.14
CA LEU A 132 -5.30 -4.87 -7.19
C LEU A 132 -6.21 -4.76 -5.96
N ILE A 133 -6.35 -3.56 -5.40
CA ILE A 133 -7.22 -3.31 -4.25
C ILE A 133 -8.67 -3.66 -4.57
N TRP A 134 -9.17 -3.16 -5.69
CA TRP A 134 -10.54 -3.39 -6.13
C TRP A 134 -10.83 -4.85 -6.45
N LEU A 135 -9.96 -5.49 -7.23
CA LEU A 135 -10.12 -6.89 -7.62
C LEU A 135 -10.00 -7.81 -6.40
N SER A 136 -9.03 -7.60 -5.52
CA SER A 136 -8.88 -8.41 -4.31
C SER A 136 -10.08 -8.29 -3.38
N TYR A 137 -10.63 -7.09 -3.22
CA TYR A 137 -11.83 -6.88 -2.41
C TYR A 137 -13.08 -7.49 -3.08
N ARG A 138 -13.27 -7.25 -4.39
CA ARG A 138 -14.44 -7.74 -5.13
C ARG A 138 -14.49 -9.24 -5.25
N PHE A 139 -13.34 -9.89 -5.41
CA PHE A 139 -13.19 -11.32 -5.61
C PHE A 139 -12.73 -12.09 -4.36
N HIS A 140 -12.81 -11.47 -3.19
CA HIS A 140 -12.54 -12.08 -1.89
C HIS A 140 -11.08 -12.54 -1.64
N PHE A 141 -10.09 -12.01 -2.35
CA PHE A 141 -8.65 -12.26 -2.13
C PHE A 141 -8.04 -11.31 -1.08
N THR A 142 -8.82 -10.93 -0.08
CA THR A 142 -8.47 -9.90 0.90
C THR A 142 -7.32 -10.29 1.82
N TYR A 143 -7.15 -11.58 2.13
CA TYR A 143 -6.03 -12.06 2.95
C TYR A 143 -4.69 -11.92 2.24
N MET A 144 -4.64 -12.17 0.95
CA MET A 144 -3.45 -11.86 0.15
C MET A 144 -3.25 -10.33 0.05
N GLY A 145 -4.34 -9.59 -0.14
CA GLY A 145 -4.31 -8.13 -0.22
C GLY A 145 -3.69 -7.48 1.00
N ILE A 146 -4.03 -7.93 2.22
CA ILE A 146 -3.45 -7.35 3.45
C ILE A 146 -1.95 -7.61 3.56
N ALA A 147 -1.46 -8.78 3.15
CA ALA A 147 -0.05 -9.09 3.14
C ALA A 147 0.72 -8.16 2.19
N VAL A 148 0.17 -7.90 1.00
CA VAL A 148 0.74 -6.95 0.04
C VAL A 148 0.74 -5.53 0.59
N TYR A 149 -0.38 -5.05 1.15
CA TYR A 149 -0.44 -3.71 1.76
C TYR A 149 0.67 -3.48 2.77
N ILE A 150 0.79 -4.36 3.76
CA ILE A 150 1.74 -4.18 4.86
C ILE A 150 3.18 -4.20 4.33
N THR A 151 3.48 -5.09 3.37
CA THR A 151 4.79 -5.17 2.74
C THR A 151 5.16 -3.86 2.05
N MET A 152 4.21 -3.27 1.32
CA MET A 152 4.41 -2.00 0.61
C MET A 152 4.48 -0.82 1.59
N ASP A 153 3.55 -0.71 2.54
CA ASP A 153 3.45 0.39 3.50
C ASP A 153 4.71 0.55 4.36
N ILE A 154 5.23 -0.57 4.90
CA ILE A 154 6.43 -0.54 5.72
C ILE A 154 7.64 -0.10 4.90
N SER A 155 7.80 -0.62 3.68
CA SER A 155 8.90 -0.20 2.81
C SER A 155 8.81 1.28 2.43
N ASP A 156 7.60 1.79 2.19
CA ASP A 156 7.36 3.18 1.83
C ASP A 156 7.56 4.14 3.01
N PHE A 157 7.32 3.68 4.25
CA PHE A 157 7.71 4.43 5.44
C PHE A 157 9.22 4.72 5.47
N PHE A 158 10.05 3.69 5.26
CA PHE A 158 11.51 3.85 5.24
C PHE A 158 11.98 4.71 4.07
N LEU A 159 11.37 4.56 2.91
CA LEU A 159 11.66 5.39 1.74
C LEU A 159 11.33 6.87 2.00
N ALA A 160 10.13 7.16 2.49
CA ALA A 160 9.68 8.52 2.76
C ALA A 160 10.54 9.20 3.84
N THR A 161 10.86 8.47 4.91
CA THR A 161 11.74 8.96 5.96
C THR A 161 13.16 9.23 5.45
N SER A 162 13.72 8.34 4.64
CA SER A 162 15.03 8.54 3.99
C SER A 162 15.05 9.81 3.14
N LYS A 163 13.98 10.05 2.36
CA LYS A 163 13.84 11.29 1.58
C LYS A 163 13.74 12.54 2.47
N CYS A 164 13.00 12.46 3.59
CA CYS A 164 12.92 13.56 4.54
C CYS A 164 14.28 13.91 5.12
N LEU A 165 15.07 12.92 5.55
CA LEU A 165 16.42 13.12 6.07
C LEU A 165 17.35 13.75 5.01
N ASN A 166 17.22 13.31 3.76
CA ASN A 166 17.96 13.89 2.64
C ASN A 166 17.58 15.36 2.38
N TYR A 167 16.31 15.73 2.50
CA TYR A 167 15.89 17.13 2.38
C TYR A 167 16.36 18.02 3.53
N LEU A 168 16.67 17.43 4.67
CA LEU A 168 17.24 18.13 5.84
C LEU A 168 18.77 18.20 5.79
N ASP A 169 19.40 17.62 4.77
CA ASP A 169 20.85 17.51 4.65
C ASP A 169 21.49 16.87 5.93
N SER A 170 20.78 15.91 6.52
CA SER A 170 21.14 15.28 7.79
C SER A 170 22.35 14.34 7.64
N PRO A 171 23.31 14.32 8.55
CA PRO A 171 24.44 13.39 8.52
C PRO A 171 24.01 11.91 8.64
N ILE A 172 22.83 11.65 9.19
CA ILE A 172 22.27 10.30 9.34
C ILE A 172 21.70 9.76 8.03
N THR A 173 21.55 10.59 6.99
CA THR A 173 20.95 10.20 5.70
C THR A 173 21.64 8.96 5.11
N GLY A 174 22.97 8.90 5.09
CA GLY A 174 23.70 7.77 4.52
C GLY A 174 23.44 6.44 5.25
N PRO A 175 23.69 6.34 6.56
CA PRO A 175 23.38 5.14 7.34
C PRO A 175 21.92 4.72 7.27
N TYR A 176 20.99 5.68 7.34
CA TYR A 176 19.54 5.38 7.22
C TYR A 176 19.15 4.88 5.83
N PHE A 177 19.78 5.40 4.78
CA PHE A 177 19.56 4.91 3.42
C PHE A 177 20.06 3.47 3.25
N GLY A 178 21.16 3.11 3.89
CA GLY A 178 21.62 1.72 3.94
C GLY A 178 20.60 0.79 4.62
N LEU A 179 20.02 1.21 5.76
CA LEU A 179 18.92 0.50 6.42
C LEU A 179 17.71 0.36 5.49
N PHE A 180 17.31 1.45 4.83
CA PHE A 180 16.20 1.45 3.86
C PHE A 180 16.44 0.42 2.75
N ILE A 181 17.64 0.34 2.16
CA ILE A 181 17.94 -0.64 1.11
C ILE A 181 17.74 -2.07 1.65
N GLY A 182 18.22 -2.38 2.84
CA GLY A 182 18.04 -3.70 3.46
C GLY A 182 16.57 -4.05 3.68
N VAL A 183 15.79 -3.11 4.23
CA VAL A 183 14.33 -3.27 4.44
C VAL A 183 13.60 -3.42 3.10
N TRP A 184 13.93 -2.59 2.12
CA TRP A 184 13.35 -2.66 0.78
C TRP A 184 13.61 -4.00 0.10
N PHE A 185 14.85 -4.48 0.13
CA PHE A 185 15.21 -5.77 -0.43
C PHE A 185 14.43 -6.91 0.24
N TYR A 186 14.38 -6.93 1.57
CA TYR A 186 13.67 -7.97 2.31
C TYR A 186 12.16 -7.96 2.03
N LEU A 187 11.51 -6.78 2.10
CA LEU A 187 10.07 -6.68 1.94
C LEU A 187 9.64 -6.82 0.47
N ARG A 188 10.24 -6.02 -0.43
CA ARG A 188 9.80 -5.94 -1.83
C ARG A 188 10.35 -7.06 -2.71
N HIS A 189 11.52 -7.60 -2.41
CA HIS A 189 12.06 -8.71 -3.20
C HIS A 189 11.80 -10.04 -2.52
N TYR A 190 12.28 -10.26 -1.31
CA TYR A 190 12.15 -11.58 -0.68
C TYR A 190 10.69 -11.92 -0.33
N LEU A 191 9.99 -11.13 0.49
CA LEU A 191 8.62 -11.44 0.91
C LEU A 191 7.63 -11.36 -0.26
N ASN A 192 7.77 -10.39 -1.13
CA ASN A 192 6.84 -10.24 -2.23
C ASN A 192 7.02 -11.32 -3.31
N LEU A 193 8.26 -11.76 -3.57
CA LEU A 193 8.50 -12.95 -4.41
C LEU A 193 7.92 -14.22 -3.77
N HIS A 194 7.91 -14.31 -2.45
CA HIS A 194 7.26 -15.41 -1.74
C HIS A 194 5.74 -15.40 -1.94
N ILE A 195 5.10 -14.23 -1.90
CA ILE A 195 3.68 -14.06 -2.22
C ILE A 195 3.41 -14.42 -3.70
N LEU A 196 4.26 -13.95 -4.63
CA LEU A 196 4.17 -14.32 -6.05
C LEU A 196 4.27 -15.83 -6.27
N TRP A 197 5.20 -16.49 -5.58
CA TRP A 197 5.34 -17.95 -5.62
C TRP A 197 4.07 -18.64 -5.12
N ALA A 198 3.46 -18.14 -4.05
CA ALA A 198 2.19 -18.67 -3.54
C ALA A 198 1.05 -18.55 -4.56
N THR A 199 1.03 -17.52 -5.42
CA THR A 199 0.04 -17.42 -6.50
C THR A 199 0.24 -18.47 -7.60
N LEU A 200 1.43 -19.04 -7.73
CA LEU A 200 1.69 -20.11 -8.70
C LEU A 200 1.44 -21.51 -8.10
N THR A 201 1.61 -21.68 -6.81
CA THR A 201 1.53 -22.96 -6.11
C THR A 201 0.26 -23.08 -5.28
N SER A 202 0.22 -22.46 -4.10
CA SER A 202 -0.86 -22.57 -3.11
C SER A 202 -2.22 -22.13 -3.65
N PHE A 203 -2.24 -21.18 -4.60
CA PHE A 203 -3.46 -20.75 -5.27
C PHE A 203 -4.25 -21.89 -5.93
N ARG A 204 -3.54 -22.89 -6.47
CA ARG A 204 -4.16 -24.06 -7.13
C ARG A 204 -4.42 -25.22 -6.18
N THR A 205 -3.53 -25.42 -5.21
CA THR A 205 -3.49 -26.61 -4.37
C THR A 205 -4.33 -26.50 -3.10
N VAL A 206 -4.55 -25.29 -2.58
CA VAL A 206 -5.27 -25.04 -1.34
C VAL A 206 -6.73 -24.74 -1.63
N GLY A 207 -7.64 -25.64 -1.25
CA GLY A 207 -9.09 -25.48 -1.43
C GLY A 207 -9.58 -25.62 -2.88
N PRO A 208 -10.88 -25.40 -3.13
CA PRO A 208 -11.48 -25.58 -4.46
C PRO A 208 -10.87 -24.64 -5.50
N TYR A 209 -10.53 -25.19 -6.67
CA TYR A 209 -10.05 -24.44 -7.82
C TYR A 209 -11.11 -24.49 -8.93
N GLU A 210 -12.09 -23.59 -8.82
CA GLU A 210 -13.24 -23.53 -9.72
C GLU A 210 -13.75 -22.10 -9.89
N LEU A 211 -14.45 -21.85 -11.00
CA LEU A 211 -15.19 -20.61 -11.21
C LEU A 211 -16.69 -20.89 -11.03
N ASN A 212 -17.24 -20.44 -9.90
CA ASN A 212 -18.65 -20.57 -9.62
C ASN A 212 -19.21 -19.24 -9.08
N TRP A 213 -20.12 -18.64 -9.84
CA TRP A 213 -20.70 -17.34 -9.50
C TRP A 213 -21.73 -17.41 -8.37
N GLU A 214 -22.43 -18.56 -8.21
CA GLU A 214 -23.43 -18.74 -7.17
C GLU A 214 -22.76 -18.89 -5.79
N THR A 215 -21.72 -19.71 -5.71
CA THR A 215 -20.94 -19.92 -4.49
C THR A 215 -19.85 -18.86 -4.30
N GLN A 216 -19.70 -17.94 -5.26
CA GLN A 216 -18.65 -16.91 -5.28
C GLN A 216 -17.23 -17.49 -5.20
N GLN A 217 -17.03 -18.67 -5.76
CA GLN A 217 -15.71 -19.25 -5.95
C GLN A 217 -15.08 -18.66 -7.21
N TYR A 218 -14.00 -17.92 -7.04
CA TYR A 218 -13.33 -17.21 -8.13
C TYR A 218 -11.89 -17.69 -8.33
N LYS A 219 -11.51 -18.82 -7.76
CA LYS A 219 -10.19 -19.41 -7.93
C LYS A 219 -10.16 -20.22 -9.22
N CYS A 220 -9.72 -19.61 -10.29
CA CYS A 220 -9.58 -20.23 -11.61
C CYS A 220 -8.31 -19.73 -12.29
N TRP A 221 -7.97 -20.30 -13.45
CA TRP A 221 -6.77 -19.93 -14.20
C TRP A 221 -6.78 -18.44 -14.64
N ILE A 222 -7.95 -17.86 -14.93
CA ILE A 222 -8.06 -16.44 -15.31
C ILE A 222 -7.69 -15.54 -14.12
N SER A 223 -8.30 -15.77 -12.95
CA SER A 223 -8.01 -14.98 -11.76
C SER A 223 -6.57 -15.15 -11.29
N GLN A 224 -5.99 -16.36 -11.47
CA GLN A 224 -4.59 -16.63 -11.17
C GLN A 224 -3.66 -15.80 -12.07
N ILE A 225 -3.89 -15.80 -13.39
CA ILE A 225 -3.08 -15.01 -14.34
C ILE A 225 -3.21 -13.52 -14.06
N ILE A 226 -4.43 -13.02 -13.85
CA ILE A 226 -4.66 -11.60 -13.55
C ILE A 226 -3.92 -11.19 -12.27
N THR A 227 -4.10 -11.96 -11.20
CA THR A 227 -3.46 -11.69 -9.91
C THR A 227 -1.94 -11.71 -10.03
N PHE A 228 -1.38 -12.75 -10.65
CA PHE A 228 0.06 -12.87 -10.86
C PHE A 228 0.61 -11.71 -11.69
N SER A 229 -0.05 -11.38 -12.81
CA SER A 229 0.40 -10.30 -13.71
C SER A 229 0.38 -8.93 -13.03
N LEU A 230 -0.67 -8.62 -12.27
CA LEU A 230 -0.77 -7.36 -11.53
C LEU A 230 0.23 -7.28 -10.38
N LEU A 231 0.43 -8.37 -9.62
CA LEU A 231 1.45 -8.41 -8.57
C LEU A 231 2.87 -8.31 -9.15
N PHE A 232 3.11 -8.93 -10.31
CA PHE A 232 4.38 -8.80 -11.01
C PHE A 232 4.61 -7.38 -11.51
N ALA A 233 3.57 -6.74 -12.09
CA ALA A 233 3.64 -5.34 -12.52
C ALA A 233 3.85 -4.36 -11.37
N LEU A 234 3.47 -4.71 -10.14
CA LEU A 234 3.73 -3.92 -8.94
C LEU A 234 5.22 -3.95 -8.54
N GLN A 235 6.00 -4.93 -9.04
CA GLN A 235 7.44 -5.04 -8.79
C GLN A 235 8.31 -4.18 -9.72
N ALA A 236 7.79 -3.89 -10.92
CA ALA A 236 8.47 -3.09 -11.92
C ALA A 236 8.48 -1.60 -11.58
#